data_14dc9bc6fe118fde8f92c339e745dda0
#
_entry.id   14dc9bc6fe118fde8f92c339e745dda0
#
_cell.length_a   1.000
_cell.length_b   1.000
_cell.length_c   1.000
_cell.angle_alpha   90.00
_cell.angle_beta   90.00
_cell.angle_gamma   90.00
#
_symmetry.space_group_name_H-M   'P 1'
#
loop_
_entity.id
_entity.type
_entity.pdbx_description
1 polymer ?
#
loop_
_entity_poly.entity_id
_entity_poly.type
_entity_poly.pdbx_seq_one_letter_code
_entity_poly.pdbx_strand_id
1 'polypeptide(L)'
;MMMKFPDWKRLTPKFAAKELPRLLDAVETAVAAIEASEPKGFEYLVWRLDDATRPLWDLWGMVRHLSSVMNSAAWRRVEEDFQPRLVAFSLRVGQSRRLYDLAKRVLKKLGKDPKAATRRRILEKSIEGAEHCGVGLEGRKKERFNAVAARLAELGTKFANSVIDATKAFSLKKGGRTYTIDDANYPETMRECPDR
;
A
#
# COMPACT_ATOMS: atom_id res chain seq x y z
N MET A 1 16.48 -0.32 15.91
CA MET A 1 15.12 -0.52 16.45
C MET A 1 14.71 -1.96 16.18
N MET A 2 14.47 -2.77 17.22
CA MET A 2 14.04 -4.17 17.02
C MET A 2 12.66 -4.17 16.36
N MET A 3 12.52 -4.86 15.23
CA MET A 3 11.21 -5.11 14.61
C MET A 3 10.35 -5.88 15.60
N LYS A 4 9.26 -5.26 16.03
CA LYS A 4 8.27 -5.93 16.88
C LYS A 4 7.35 -6.71 15.94
N PHE A 5 7.33 -8.02 16.07
CA PHE A 5 6.41 -8.85 15.29
C PHE A 5 4.96 -8.44 15.57
N PRO A 6 4.09 -8.45 14.55
CA PRO A 6 2.67 -8.17 14.72
C PRO A 6 2.02 -9.16 15.71
N ASP A 7 1.13 -8.65 16.55
CA ASP A 7 0.26 -9.52 17.35
C ASP A 7 -0.92 -10.00 16.49
N TRP A 8 -0.69 -11.10 15.79
CA TRP A 8 -1.67 -11.67 14.86
C TRP A 8 -2.99 -12.07 15.54
N LYS A 9 -2.98 -12.38 16.85
CA LYS A 9 -4.20 -12.74 17.61
C LYS A 9 -5.13 -11.54 17.79
N ARG A 10 -4.57 -10.34 17.90
CA ARG A 10 -5.35 -9.10 18.02
C ARG A 10 -5.84 -8.57 16.68
N LEU A 11 -5.23 -9.01 15.59
CA LEU A 11 -5.54 -8.53 14.26
C LEU A 11 -6.79 -9.19 13.71
N THR A 12 -7.93 -8.56 13.96
CA THR A 12 -9.25 -8.97 13.46
C THR A 12 -9.81 -7.94 12.48
N PRO A 13 -10.75 -8.29 11.58
CA PRO A 13 -11.42 -7.32 10.71
C PRO A 13 -12.02 -6.15 11.48
N LYS A 14 -12.64 -6.42 12.64
CA LYS A 14 -13.21 -5.38 13.52
C LYS A 14 -12.15 -4.43 14.07
N PHE A 15 -11.00 -4.96 14.49
CA PHE A 15 -9.87 -4.15 14.95
C PHE A 15 -9.34 -3.28 13.81
N ALA A 16 -9.10 -3.86 12.64
CA ALA A 16 -8.59 -3.14 11.47
C ALA A 16 -9.54 -2.03 11.02
N ALA A 17 -10.84 -2.30 10.92
CA ALA A 17 -11.86 -1.32 10.55
C ALA A 17 -11.92 -0.12 11.51
N LYS A 18 -11.62 -0.31 12.80
CA LYS A 18 -11.55 0.76 13.80
C LYS A 18 -10.23 1.53 13.75
N GLU A 19 -9.11 0.79 13.61
CA GLU A 19 -7.78 1.35 13.80
C GLU A 19 -7.25 2.08 12.54
N LEU A 20 -7.57 1.59 11.34
CA LEU A 20 -7.14 2.21 10.10
C LEU A 20 -7.56 3.67 9.95
N PRO A 21 -8.84 4.07 10.19
CA PRO A 21 -9.24 5.47 10.17
C PRO A 21 -8.46 6.32 11.16
N ARG A 22 -8.29 5.83 12.40
CA ARG A 22 -7.56 6.54 13.46
C ARG A 22 -6.10 6.80 13.07
N LEU A 23 -5.45 5.78 12.47
CA LEU A 23 -4.08 5.92 11.99
C LEU A 23 -4.00 6.89 10.81
N LEU A 24 -4.94 6.85 9.89
CA LEU A 24 -4.98 7.78 8.77
C LEU A 24 -5.08 9.24 9.24
N ASP A 25 -5.99 9.53 10.17
CA ASP A 25 -6.15 10.88 10.73
C ASP A 25 -4.87 11.36 11.43
N ALA A 26 -4.21 10.47 12.19
CA ALA A 26 -2.94 10.77 12.84
C ALA A 26 -1.81 11.05 11.82
N VAL A 27 -1.74 10.25 10.77
CA VAL A 27 -0.75 10.44 9.69
C VAL A 27 -1.00 11.73 8.92
N GLU A 28 -2.25 12.04 8.59
CA GLU A 28 -2.60 13.30 7.91
C GLU A 28 -2.16 14.52 8.73
N THR A 29 -2.42 14.49 10.04
CA THR A 29 -1.96 15.55 10.97
C THR A 29 -0.43 15.66 10.98
N ALA A 30 0.27 14.52 11.07
CA ALA A 30 1.72 14.51 11.10
C ALA A 30 2.34 15.00 9.78
N VAL A 31 1.78 14.60 8.64
CA VAL A 31 2.22 15.06 7.32
C VAL A 31 2.00 16.56 7.17
N ALA A 32 0.85 17.08 7.58
CA ALA A 32 0.57 18.52 7.55
C ALA A 32 1.58 19.31 8.41
N ALA A 33 1.95 18.79 9.59
CA ALA A 33 2.99 19.39 10.41
C ALA A 33 4.37 19.39 9.76
N ILE A 34 4.72 18.31 9.02
CA ILE A 34 5.97 18.25 8.25
C ILE A 34 5.93 19.26 7.09
N GLU A 35 4.81 19.37 6.38
CA GLU A 35 4.63 20.34 5.30
C GLU A 35 4.75 21.78 5.78
N ALA A 36 4.23 22.10 6.96
CA ALA A 36 4.34 23.43 7.58
C ALA A 36 5.75 23.75 8.09
N SER A 37 6.61 22.73 8.27
CA SER A 37 7.93 22.90 8.86
C SER A 37 8.99 23.32 7.83
N GLU A 38 10.13 23.83 8.31
CA GLU A 38 11.35 24.03 7.54
C GLU A 38 12.38 22.95 7.96
N PRO A 39 12.50 21.82 7.21
CA PRO A 39 13.36 20.73 7.58
C PRO A 39 14.83 21.13 7.53
N LYS A 40 15.55 20.81 8.60
CA LYS A 40 16.98 21.13 8.74
C LYS A 40 17.88 20.17 7.97
N GLY A 41 17.35 19.04 7.46
CA GLY A 41 18.13 18.05 6.72
C GLY A 41 17.33 16.80 6.33
N PHE A 42 18.07 15.80 5.85
CA PHE A 42 17.52 14.53 5.38
C PHE A 42 16.73 13.81 6.47
N GLU A 43 17.30 13.65 7.65
CA GLU A 43 16.69 12.92 8.76
C GLU A 43 15.35 13.55 9.17
N TYR A 44 15.33 14.86 9.24
CA TYR A 44 14.12 15.59 9.61
C TYR A 44 12.99 15.42 8.59
N LEU A 45 13.29 15.37 7.31
CA LEU A 45 12.27 15.20 6.27
C LEU A 45 11.90 13.72 6.07
N VAL A 46 12.90 12.89 5.81
CA VAL A 46 12.68 11.51 5.36
C VAL A 46 12.29 10.60 6.53
N TRP A 47 13.08 10.62 7.63
CA TRP A 47 12.78 9.75 8.77
C TRP A 47 11.49 10.12 9.49
N ARG A 48 11.18 11.41 9.64
CA ARG A 48 9.91 11.82 10.24
C ARG A 48 8.71 11.44 9.40
N LEU A 49 8.82 11.55 8.06
CA LEU A 49 7.74 11.14 7.17
C LEU A 49 7.54 9.62 7.22
N ASP A 50 8.64 8.85 7.19
CA ASP A 50 8.61 7.40 7.31
C ASP A 50 8.03 6.95 8.66
N ASP A 51 8.53 7.49 9.77
CA ASP A 51 8.03 7.16 11.12
C ASP A 51 6.55 7.51 11.29
N ALA A 52 6.10 8.63 10.73
CA ALA A 52 4.71 9.05 10.79
C ALA A 52 3.78 8.12 9.99
N THR A 53 4.21 7.69 8.81
CA THR A 53 3.37 6.89 7.88
C THR A 53 3.45 5.39 8.14
N ARG A 54 4.55 4.89 8.72
CA ARG A 54 4.82 3.46 8.94
C ARG A 54 3.70 2.71 9.64
N PRO A 55 3.12 3.18 10.78
CA PRO A 55 2.08 2.43 11.46
C PRO A 55 0.85 2.15 10.60
N LEU A 56 0.48 3.11 9.73
CA LEU A 56 -0.62 2.95 8.78
C LEU A 56 -0.30 1.91 7.73
N TRP A 57 0.89 1.99 7.12
CA TRP A 57 1.30 1.06 6.07
C TRP A 57 1.55 -0.34 6.59
N ASP A 58 2.09 -0.48 7.81
CA ASP A 58 2.27 -1.78 8.47
C ASP A 58 0.90 -2.46 8.68
N LEU A 59 -0.07 -1.74 9.26
CA LEU A 59 -1.41 -2.30 9.46
C LEU A 59 -2.10 -2.61 8.14
N TRP A 60 -2.00 -1.73 7.14
CA TRP A 60 -2.57 -1.97 5.81
C TRP A 60 -1.95 -3.17 5.11
N GLY A 61 -0.63 -3.32 5.20
CA GLY A 61 0.08 -4.50 4.67
C GLY A 61 -0.43 -5.80 5.29
N MET A 62 -0.64 -5.82 6.61
CA MET A 62 -1.21 -6.96 7.32
C MET A 62 -2.66 -7.25 6.89
N VAL A 63 -3.49 -6.22 6.72
CA VAL A 63 -4.88 -6.38 6.23
C VAL A 63 -4.88 -7.00 4.84
N ARG A 64 -4.09 -6.49 3.92
CA ARG A 64 -3.98 -7.04 2.56
C ARG A 64 -3.48 -8.49 2.56
N HIS A 65 -2.51 -8.79 3.40
CA HIS A 65 -2.02 -10.16 3.54
C HIS A 65 -3.14 -11.10 4.01
N LEU A 66 -3.84 -10.75 5.09
CA LEU A 66 -4.94 -11.59 5.60
C LEU A 66 -6.13 -11.66 4.64
N SER A 67 -6.43 -10.59 3.92
CA SER A 67 -7.44 -10.60 2.85
C SER A 67 -7.07 -11.61 1.75
N SER A 68 -5.79 -11.71 1.39
CA SER A 68 -5.34 -12.62 0.34
C SER A 68 -5.31 -14.10 0.77
N VAL A 69 -4.92 -14.40 2.02
CA VAL A 69 -4.73 -15.79 2.48
C VAL A 69 -5.96 -16.37 3.17
N MET A 70 -6.69 -15.60 3.98
CA MET A 70 -7.92 -16.03 4.66
C MET A 70 -9.18 -15.76 3.84
N ASN A 71 -9.16 -14.75 3.02
CA ASN A 71 -10.17 -14.36 2.03
C ASN A 71 -11.63 -14.46 2.53
N SER A 72 -11.89 -13.98 3.75
CA SER A 72 -13.25 -13.92 4.28
C SER A 72 -13.98 -12.65 3.82
N ALA A 73 -15.31 -12.70 3.76
CA ALA A 73 -16.13 -11.53 3.43
C ALA A 73 -15.85 -10.33 4.35
N ALA A 74 -15.50 -10.58 5.61
CA ALA A 74 -15.19 -9.53 6.58
C ALA A 74 -13.85 -8.82 6.24
N TRP A 75 -12.81 -9.56 5.83
CA TRP A 75 -11.55 -8.97 5.39
C TRP A 75 -11.69 -8.21 4.06
N ARG A 76 -12.43 -8.78 3.09
CA ARG A 76 -12.73 -8.10 1.81
C ARG A 76 -13.42 -6.76 2.06
N ARG A 77 -14.42 -6.72 2.95
CA ARG A 77 -15.12 -5.47 3.30
C ARG A 77 -14.18 -4.41 3.87
N VAL A 78 -13.26 -4.79 4.78
CA VAL A 78 -12.27 -3.84 5.32
C VAL A 78 -11.40 -3.27 4.21
N GLU A 79 -10.95 -4.09 3.27
CA GLU A 79 -10.14 -3.67 2.13
C GLU A 79 -10.93 -2.74 1.20
N GLU A 80 -12.14 -3.12 0.82
CA GLU A 80 -13.02 -2.34 -0.07
C GLU A 80 -13.39 -0.98 0.51
N ASP A 81 -13.72 -0.93 1.80
CA ASP A 81 -14.12 0.30 2.50
C ASP A 81 -12.95 1.27 2.69
N PHE A 82 -11.74 0.76 2.90
CA PHE A 82 -10.61 1.60 3.28
C PHE A 82 -9.64 1.94 2.13
N GLN A 83 -9.51 1.09 1.13
CA GLN A 83 -8.60 1.30 0.00
C GLN A 83 -8.80 2.64 -0.72
N PRO A 84 -10.03 3.11 -1.02
CA PRO A 84 -10.21 4.42 -1.67
C PRO A 84 -9.63 5.58 -0.85
N ARG A 85 -9.75 5.53 0.48
CA ARG A 85 -9.19 6.55 1.39
C ARG A 85 -7.66 6.57 1.35
N LEU A 86 -7.04 5.38 1.32
CA LEU A 86 -5.59 5.26 1.20
C LEU A 86 -5.07 5.73 -0.15
N VAL A 87 -5.79 5.45 -1.23
CA VAL A 87 -5.44 5.96 -2.57
C VAL A 87 -5.50 7.47 -2.59
N ALA A 88 -6.56 8.07 -2.05
CA ALA A 88 -6.69 9.52 -1.94
C ALA A 88 -5.55 10.14 -1.11
N PHE A 89 -5.23 9.53 0.03
CA PHE A 89 -4.11 9.95 0.89
C PHE A 89 -2.76 9.84 0.15
N SER A 90 -2.50 8.71 -0.52
CA SER A 90 -1.26 8.50 -1.28
C SER A 90 -1.08 9.53 -2.39
N LEU A 91 -2.16 9.81 -3.13
CA LEU A 91 -2.17 10.84 -4.17
C LEU A 91 -1.91 12.23 -3.57
N ARG A 92 -2.57 12.57 -2.45
CA ARG A 92 -2.36 13.85 -1.77
C ARG A 92 -0.90 14.04 -1.37
N VAL A 93 -0.29 13.03 -0.74
CA VAL A 93 1.12 13.10 -0.31
C VAL A 93 2.07 13.09 -1.50
N GLY A 94 1.87 12.20 -2.48
CA GLY A 94 2.70 12.10 -3.68
C GLY A 94 2.63 13.35 -4.56
N GLN A 95 1.51 14.07 -4.55
CA GLN A 95 1.29 15.32 -5.27
C GLN A 95 1.52 16.58 -4.41
N SER A 96 2.08 16.43 -3.20
CA SER A 96 2.38 17.57 -2.35
C SER A 96 3.54 18.39 -2.92
N ARG A 97 3.22 19.55 -3.48
CA ARG A 97 4.22 20.49 -3.98
C ARG A 97 5.20 20.91 -2.88
N ARG A 98 4.68 21.05 -1.66
CA ARG A 98 5.50 21.43 -0.50
C ARG A 98 6.54 20.36 -0.17
N LEU A 99 6.15 19.09 -0.07
CA LEU A 99 7.09 17.99 0.19
C LEU A 99 8.11 17.83 -0.94
N TYR A 100 7.67 17.95 -2.18
CA TYR A 100 8.54 17.94 -3.36
C TYR A 100 9.62 19.04 -3.30
N ASP A 101 9.23 20.29 -3.02
CA ASP A 101 10.16 21.42 -2.94
C ASP A 101 11.09 21.28 -1.72
N LEU A 102 10.62 20.73 -0.60
CA LEU A 102 11.44 20.38 0.56
C LEU A 102 12.50 19.34 0.20
N ALA A 103 12.10 18.25 -0.49
CA ALA A 103 13.03 17.21 -0.92
C ALA A 103 14.12 17.75 -1.84
N LYS A 104 13.77 18.61 -2.81
CA LYS A 104 14.73 19.27 -3.70
C LYS A 104 15.71 20.17 -2.94
N ARG A 105 15.23 20.93 -1.96
CA ARG A 105 16.09 21.77 -1.12
C ARG A 105 17.06 20.96 -0.28
N VAL A 106 16.60 19.87 0.33
CA VAL A 106 17.46 18.96 1.10
C VAL A 106 18.49 18.28 0.20
N LEU A 107 18.08 17.81 -0.97
CA LEU A 107 18.97 17.21 -1.97
C LEU A 107 20.09 18.19 -2.38
N LYS A 108 19.74 19.44 -2.66
CA LYS A 108 20.71 20.48 -3.00
C LYS A 108 21.72 20.72 -1.88
N LYS A 109 21.29 20.69 -0.60
CA LYS A 109 22.18 20.85 0.57
C LYS A 109 23.14 19.67 0.77
N LEU A 110 22.76 18.45 0.39
CA LEU A 110 23.64 17.27 0.47
C LEU A 110 24.82 17.34 -0.50
N GLY A 111 24.68 18.09 -1.58
CA GLY A 111 25.73 18.26 -2.58
C GLY A 111 26.19 16.93 -3.18
N LYS A 112 27.51 16.82 -3.48
CA LYS A 112 28.14 15.63 -4.07
C LYS A 112 28.98 14.80 -3.08
N ASP A 113 28.78 14.97 -1.78
CA ASP A 113 29.51 14.20 -0.76
C ASP A 113 29.29 12.68 -0.97
N PRO A 114 30.36 11.89 -1.17
CA PRO A 114 30.25 10.43 -1.32
C PRO A 114 29.58 9.75 -0.13
N LYS A 115 29.80 10.27 1.11
CA LYS A 115 29.18 9.73 2.33
C LYS A 115 27.65 9.93 2.36
N ALA A 116 27.12 10.84 1.56
CA ALA A 116 25.71 11.11 1.42
C ALA A 116 25.06 10.40 0.20
N ALA A 117 25.77 9.49 -0.48
CA ALA A 117 25.31 8.87 -1.72
C ALA A 117 23.94 8.15 -1.56
N THR A 118 23.77 7.36 -0.49
CA THR A 118 22.50 6.67 -0.19
C THR A 118 21.38 7.67 0.09
N ARG A 119 21.61 8.69 0.90
CA ARG A 119 20.63 9.74 1.21
C ARG A 119 20.21 10.51 -0.04
N ARG A 120 21.17 10.79 -0.91
CA ARG A 120 20.93 11.43 -2.21
C ARG A 120 20.02 10.54 -3.05
N ARG A 121 20.34 9.27 -3.19
CA ARG A 121 19.55 8.31 -3.96
C ARG A 121 18.11 8.21 -3.47
N ILE A 122 17.89 8.20 -2.15
CA ILE A 122 16.55 8.20 -1.56
C ILE A 122 15.77 9.44 -1.96
N LEU A 123 16.37 10.63 -1.85
CA LEU A 123 15.71 11.89 -2.23
C LEU A 123 15.44 11.98 -3.74
N GLU A 124 16.39 11.56 -4.58
CA GLU A 124 16.20 11.50 -6.03
C GLU A 124 15.02 10.62 -6.40
N LYS A 125 14.90 9.43 -5.78
CA LYS A 125 13.76 8.53 -6.00
C LYS A 125 12.46 9.06 -5.42
N SER A 126 12.49 9.79 -4.32
CA SER A 126 11.29 10.45 -3.77
C SER A 126 10.81 11.58 -4.70
N ILE A 127 11.71 12.36 -5.28
CA ILE A 127 11.41 13.42 -6.25
C ILE A 127 10.83 12.81 -7.52
N GLU A 128 11.49 11.81 -8.11
CA GLU A 128 11.03 11.08 -9.29
C GLU A 128 9.63 10.45 -9.04
N GLY A 129 9.43 9.86 -7.87
CA GLY A 129 8.13 9.32 -7.46
C GLY A 129 7.03 10.37 -7.41
N ALA A 130 7.32 11.56 -6.88
CA ALA A 130 6.36 12.67 -6.86
C ALA A 130 6.04 13.18 -8.29
N GLU A 131 7.02 13.22 -9.18
CA GLU A 131 6.82 13.56 -10.59
C GLU A 131 5.92 12.53 -11.29
N HIS A 132 6.15 11.25 -11.07
CA HIS A 132 5.28 10.16 -11.56
C HIS A 132 3.88 10.17 -10.93
N CYS A 133 3.74 10.64 -9.68
CA CYS A 133 2.44 10.85 -9.05
C CYS A 133 1.72 12.11 -9.55
N GLY A 134 2.36 12.88 -10.44
CA GLY A 134 1.74 14.06 -11.06
C GLY A 134 1.77 15.31 -10.18
N VAL A 135 2.83 15.53 -9.40
CA VAL A 135 3.02 16.74 -8.58
C VAL A 135 2.99 18.04 -9.39
N GLY A 136 3.32 17.97 -10.67
CA GLY A 136 3.27 19.09 -11.62
C GLY A 136 1.94 19.24 -12.36
N LEU A 137 0.96 18.35 -12.13
CA LEU A 137 -0.34 18.42 -12.80
C LEU A 137 -1.28 19.38 -12.09
N GLU A 138 -2.09 20.11 -12.89
CA GLU A 138 -3.09 21.05 -12.41
C GLU A 138 -4.42 20.88 -13.14
N GLY A 139 -5.50 21.40 -12.54
CA GLY A 139 -6.85 21.43 -13.10
C GLY A 139 -7.31 20.08 -13.63
N ARG A 140 -7.92 20.06 -14.82
CA ARG A 140 -8.51 18.84 -15.43
C ARG A 140 -7.51 17.68 -15.61
N LYS A 141 -6.21 17.97 -15.83
CA LYS A 141 -5.20 16.91 -15.96
C LYS A 141 -4.98 16.20 -14.63
N LYS A 142 -4.93 16.92 -13.53
CA LYS A 142 -4.80 16.36 -12.19
C LYS A 142 -6.04 15.56 -11.80
N GLU A 143 -7.23 16.10 -12.05
CA GLU A 143 -8.50 15.39 -11.81
C GLU A 143 -8.57 14.07 -12.59
N ARG A 144 -8.21 14.10 -13.88
CA ARG A 144 -8.16 12.89 -14.72
C ARG A 144 -7.17 11.87 -14.21
N PHE A 145 -5.97 12.31 -13.81
CA PHE A 145 -4.94 11.42 -13.23
C PHE A 145 -5.47 10.74 -11.97
N ASN A 146 -6.06 11.50 -11.05
CA ASN A 146 -6.59 10.98 -9.80
C ASN A 146 -7.75 10.00 -10.03
N ALA A 147 -8.65 10.30 -10.97
CA ALA A 147 -9.74 9.40 -11.35
C ALA A 147 -9.23 8.08 -11.93
N VAL A 148 -8.20 8.13 -12.79
CA VAL A 148 -7.56 6.92 -13.34
C VAL A 148 -6.88 6.11 -12.24
N ALA A 149 -6.13 6.74 -11.34
CA ALA A 149 -5.46 6.06 -10.23
C ALA A 149 -6.47 5.36 -9.30
N ALA A 150 -7.57 6.03 -8.95
CA ALA A 150 -8.63 5.44 -8.14
C ALA A 150 -9.28 4.24 -8.85
N ARG A 151 -9.56 4.36 -10.16
CA ARG A 151 -10.15 3.28 -10.94
C ARG A 151 -9.23 2.08 -11.10
N LEU A 152 -7.92 2.31 -11.29
CA LEU A 152 -6.91 1.24 -11.33
C LEU A 152 -6.84 0.47 -10.01
N ALA A 153 -6.88 1.17 -8.88
CA ALA A 153 -6.89 0.53 -7.57
C ALA A 153 -8.14 -0.34 -7.37
N GLU A 154 -9.33 0.18 -7.71
CA GLU A 154 -10.58 -0.58 -7.65
C GLU A 154 -10.53 -1.83 -8.54
N LEU A 155 -10.10 -1.68 -9.80
CA LEU A 155 -9.98 -2.79 -10.75
C LEU A 155 -8.95 -3.83 -10.29
N GLY A 156 -7.84 -3.39 -9.68
CA GLY A 156 -6.82 -4.28 -9.12
C GLY A 156 -7.38 -5.17 -8.01
N THR A 157 -8.16 -4.60 -7.09
CA THR A 157 -8.82 -5.38 -6.03
C THR A 157 -9.86 -6.34 -6.60
N LYS A 158 -10.71 -5.89 -7.53
CA LYS A 158 -11.69 -6.76 -8.20
C LYS A 158 -11.01 -7.92 -8.93
N PHE A 159 -9.93 -7.64 -9.66
CA PHE A 159 -9.16 -8.67 -10.35
C PHE A 159 -8.59 -9.70 -9.38
N ALA A 160 -7.93 -9.25 -8.31
CA ALA A 160 -7.37 -10.16 -7.31
C ALA A 160 -8.44 -11.06 -6.67
N ASN A 161 -9.58 -10.48 -6.28
CA ASN A 161 -10.71 -11.25 -5.74
C ASN A 161 -11.27 -12.24 -6.77
N SER A 162 -11.42 -11.83 -8.04
CA SER A 162 -11.90 -12.70 -9.11
C SER A 162 -10.98 -13.89 -9.36
N VAL A 163 -9.65 -13.68 -9.31
CA VAL A 163 -8.67 -14.77 -9.44
C VAL A 163 -8.84 -15.79 -8.30
N ILE A 164 -8.94 -15.31 -7.05
CA ILE A 164 -9.14 -16.20 -5.90
C ILE A 164 -10.46 -16.98 -6.02
N ASP A 165 -11.54 -16.29 -6.39
CA ASP A 165 -12.86 -16.91 -6.51
C ASP A 165 -12.90 -17.95 -7.65
N ALA A 166 -12.29 -17.64 -8.79
CA ALA A 166 -12.17 -18.58 -9.91
C ALA A 166 -11.32 -19.80 -9.54
N THR A 167 -10.23 -19.61 -8.78
CA THR A 167 -9.39 -20.71 -8.30
C THR A 167 -10.17 -21.63 -7.36
N LYS A 168 -10.92 -21.07 -6.40
CA LYS A 168 -11.74 -21.83 -5.47
C LYS A 168 -12.92 -22.55 -6.15
N ALA A 169 -13.46 -21.97 -7.21
CA ALA A 169 -14.55 -22.55 -7.99
C ALA A 169 -14.09 -23.60 -9.01
N PHE A 170 -12.77 -23.77 -9.19
CA PHE A 170 -12.25 -24.75 -10.15
C PHE A 170 -12.67 -26.16 -9.77
N SER A 171 -13.20 -26.90 -10.74
CA SER A 171 -13.43 -28.32 -10.63
C SER A 171 -13.19 -29.01 -11.97
N LEU A 172 -12.44 -30.13 -11.94
CA LEU A 172 -12.17 -30.96 -13.12
C LEU A 172 -12.78 -32.35 -12.89
N LYS A 173 -13.61 -32.83 -13.81
CA LYS A 173 -14.13 -34.19 -13.81
C LYS A 173 -13.33 -35.05 -14.78
N LYS A 174 -12.66 -36.07 -14.30
CA LYS A 174 -11.87 -37.03 -15.11
C LYS A 174 -11.96 -38.43 -14.51
N GLY A 175 -12.23 -39.45 -15.31
CA GLY A 175 -12.29 -40.83 -14.86
C GLY A 175 -13.35 -41.09 -13.80
N GLY A 176 -14.48 -40.38 -13.78
CA GLY A 176 -15.52 -40.49 -12.75
C GLY A 176 -15.22 -39.79 -11.43
N ARG A 177 -14.05 -39.14 -11.28
CA ARG A 177 -13.66 -38.35 -10.09
C ARG A 177 -13.79 -36.87 -10.36
N THR A 178 -14.04 -36.10 -9.32
CA THR A 178 -14.01 -34.62 -9.33
C THR A 178 -12.78 -34.14 -8.55
N TYR A 179 -12.00 -33.30 -9.18
CA TYR A 179 -10.81 -32.65 -8.61
C TYR A 179 -11.14 -31.20 -8.34
N THR A 180 -10.80 -30.70 -7.16
CA THR A 180 -11.03 -29.30 -6.73
C THR A 180 -9.73 -28.70 -6.20
N ILE A 181 -9.60 -27.38 -6.25
CA ILE A 181 -8.50 -26.64 -5.65
C ILE A 181 -9.06 -25.91 -4.42
N ASP A 182 -9.08 -26.61 -3.29
CA ASP A 182 -9.41 -26.01 -1.99
C ASP A 182 -8.34 -26.43 -0.95
N ASP A 183 -8.39 -25.79 0.21
CA ASP A 183 -7.39 -26.01 1.27
C ASP A 183 -7.36 -27.47 1.78
N ALA A 184 -8.47 -28.21 1.67
CA ALA A 184 -8.58 -29.60 2.09
C ALA A 184 -8.07 -30.57 1.01
N ASN A 185 -8.41 -30.31 -0.26
CA ASN A 185 -8.21 -31.28 -1.34
C ASN A 185 -6.99 -30.97 -2.22
N TYR A 186 -6.40 -29.78 -2.09
CA TYR A 186 -5.29 -29.36 -2.96
C TYR A 186 -4.12 -30.35 -3.01
N PRO A 187 -3.59 -30.87 -1.90
CA PRO A 187 -2.49 -31.84 -1.93
C PRO A 187 -2.85 -33.14 -2.64
N GLU A 188 -4.07 -33.63 -2.45
CA GLU A 188 -4.59 -34.85 -3.07
C GLU A 188 -4.84 -34.64 -4.57
N THR A 189 -5.49 -33.53 -4.91
CA THR A 189 -5.73 -33.11 -6.31
C THR A 189 -4.42 -33.01 -7.09
N MET A 190 -3.37 -32.42 -6.50
CA MET A 190 -2.07 -32.29 -7.14
C MET A 190 -1.31 -33.60 -7.31
N ARG A 191 -1.54 -34.60 -6.45
CA ARG A 191 -0.95 -35.94 -6.57
C ARG A 191 -1.63 -36.78 -7.63
N GLU A 192 -2.96 -36.68 -7.73
CA GLU A 192 -3.78 -37.54 -8.56
C GLU A 192 -4.12 -36.92 -9.92
N CYS A 193 -3.90 -35.63 -10.13
CA CYS A 193 -4.18 -34.97 -11.40
C CYS A 193 -3.18 -35.49 -12.47
N PRO A 194 -3.64 -36.20 -13.51
CA PRO A 194 -2.77 -36.86 -14.48
C PRO A 194 -2.13 -35.89 -15.51
N ASP A 195 -2.63 -34.66 -15.57
CA ASP A 195 -2.13 -33.63 -16.51
C ASP A 195 -1.35 -32.59 -15.69
N ARG A 196 -0.05 -32.79 -15.54
CA ARG A 196 0.90 -31.82 -15.07
C ARG A 196 1.48 -31.05 -16.25
#